data_aeb0c9e12ea39cd118d2976d51410c44
#
_entry.id   aeb0c9e12ea39cd118d2976d51410c44
#
_cell.length_a   1.000
_cell.length_b   1.000
_cell.length_c   1.000
_cell.angle_alpha   90.00
_cell.angle_beta   90.00
_cell.angle_gamma   90.00
#
_symmetry.space_group_name_H-M   'P 1'
#
loop_
_entity.id
_entity.type
_entity.pdbx_description
1 polymer ?
#
loop_
_entity_poly.entity_id
_entity_poly.type
_entity_poly.pdbx_seq_one_letter_code
_entity_poly.pdbx_strand_id
1 'polypeptide(L)'
;MGMGPTTAQQDRLTMSMIGRRWYMHAGARVRGLRRDPVSYLKNPAGLVYTDVGGDYHASVRERMGFQEHGIELSDAAILQCLTHKSFAHGSRPYNEKLNLLGSQYLKLQAAMHSVGPENSFGNLGTPVSKGLVSYQTAAEYVIAKNLEPLVFWKVSDPLNDGPVKGKSKVMSTVLNSFIGAILLQQGEKKASQFIVEDLLNPSNTQSLLNITLRKLDQQKETVHSN
;
A
#
# COMPACT_ATOMS: atom_id res chain seq x y z
N MET A 1 23.31 21.82 63.55
CA MET A 1 23.68 22.09 62.17
C MET A 1 23.74 20.74 61.44
N GLY A 2 22.66 20.36 60.74
CA GLY A 2 22.56 19.13 60.01
C GLY A 2 22.34 19.50 58.55
N MET A 3 23.31 19.19 57.68
CA MET A 3 23.17 19.34 56.23
C MET A 3 22.31 18.20 55.69
N GLY A 4 21.22 18.51 55.04
CA GLY A 4 20.40 17.56 54.30
C GLY A 4 21.06 17.14 52.99
N PRO A 5 20.70 16.00 52.43
CA PRO A 5 21.35 15.48 51.21
C PRO A 5 20.98 16.32 49.98
N THR A 6 22.00 16.59 49.17
CA THR A 6 21.97 17.43 47.99
C THR A 6 21.10 16.83 46.87
N THR A 7 20.36 17.69 46.19
CA THR A 7 19.43 17.47 45.08
C THR A 7 20.00 16.67 43.89
N ALA A 8 21.28 16.44 43.82
CA ALA A 8 21.96 15.72 42.74
C ALA A 8 21.78 14.18 42.75
N GLN A 9 21.26 13.62 43.85
CA GLN A 9 21.11 12.16 44.01
C GLN A 9 19.71 11.67 43.63
N GLN A 10 18.73 12.56 43.50
CA GLN A 10 17.35 12.20 43.06
C GLN A 10 17.20 12.11 41.54
N ASP A 11 17.99 12.86 40.77
CA ASP A 11 17.90 12.83 39.31
C ASP A 11 18.54 11.57 38.65
N ARG A 12 19.40 10.84 39.38
CA ARG A 12 19.96 9.60 38.85
C ARG A 12 19.02 8.39 38.92
N LEU A 13 17.98 8.42 39.75
CA LEU A 13 17.07 7.29 39.91
C LEU A 13 15.91 7.31 38.89
N THR A 14 15.58 8.47 38.34
CA THR A 14 14.50 8.63 37.39
C THR A 14 14.92 8.29 35.94
N MET A 15 16.18 8.50 35.57
CA MET A 15 16.69 8.16 34.23
C MET A 15 16.89 6.65 33.99
N SER A 16 17.04 5.84 35.03
CA SER A 16 17.22 4.38 34.86
C SER A 16 15.93 3.63 34.57
N MET A 17 14.75 4.19 34.89
CA MET A 17 13.48 3.51 34.65
C MET A 17 12.92 3.73 33.23
N ILE A 18 13.27 4.83 32.56
CA ILE A 18 12.81 5.11 31.20
C ILE A 18 13.53 4.21 30.18
N GLY A 19 14.82 3.90 30.41
CA GLY A 19 15.58 3.02 29.53
C GLY A 19 15.16 1.55 29.52
N ARG A 20 14.55 1.06 30.62
CA ARG A 20 14.13 -0.35 30.71
C ARG A 20 12.78 -0.63 30.00
N ARG A 21 11.91 0.34 29.84
CA ARG A 21 10.61 0.14 29.18
C ARG A 21 10.71 -0.05 27.67
N TRP A 22 11.74 0.50 27.03
CA TRP A 22 11.97 0.33 25.58
C TRP A 22 12.52 -1.06 25.21
N TYR A 23 13.18 -1.75 26.15
CA TYR A 23 13.73 -3.10 25.90
C TYR A 23 12.70 -4.23 26.03
N MET A 24 11.57 -4.01 26.69
CA MET A 24 10.56 -5.04 26.91
C MET A 24 9.61 -5.26 25.73
N HIS A 25 9.55 -4.33 24.75
CA HIS A 25 8.76 -4.48 23.53
C HIS A 25 9.53 -5.02 22.32
N ALA A 26 10.82 -5.20 22.42
CA ALA A 26 11.59 -6.02 21.49
C ALA A 26 11.36 -7.48 21.89
N GLY A 27 10.34 -8.13 21.33
CA GLY A 27 9.97 -9.51 21.63
C GLY A 27 11.19 -10.41 21.86
N ALA A 28 11.07 -11.38 22.75
CA ALA A 28 12.13 -12.26 23.23
C ALA A 28 13.07 -12.66 22.08
N ARG A 29 14.24 -11.99 22.01
CA ARG A 29 15.27 -12.37 21.06
C ARG A 29 15.91 -13.63 21.60
N VAL A 30 15.70 -14.73 20.92
CA VAL A 30 16.47 -15.95 21.17
C VAL A 30 17.95 -15.57 21.01
N ARG A 31 18.71 -15.57 22.13
CA ARG A 31 20.13 -15.32 22.12
C ARG A 31 20.80 -16.34 21.18
N GLY A 32 21.42 -15.87 20.11
CA GLY A 32 22.23 -16.72 19.23
C GLY A 32 21.86 -16.69 17.74
N LEU A 33 20.64 -16.38 17.34
CA LEU A 33 20.29 -16.22 15.92
C LEU A 33 20.45 -14.75 15.49
N ARG A 34 21.65 -14.37 15.08
CA ARG A 34 21.84 -13.20 14.22
C ARG A 34 21.22 -13.57 12.86
N ARG A 35 19.99 -13.20 12.64
CA ARG A 35 19.44 -13.25 11.27
C ARG A 35 20.30 -12.34 10.41
N ASP A 36 20.80 -12.90 9.31
CA ASP A 36 21.50 -12.12 8.30
C ASP A 36 20.66 -10.88 7.96
N PRO A 37 21.19 -9.65 8.10
CA PRO A 37 20.47 -8.44 7.77
C PRO A 37 19.89 -8.46 6.35
N VAL A 38 20.57 -9.14 5.42
CA VAL A 38 20.13 -9.30 4.04
C VAL A 38 18.85 -10.14 3.94
N SER A 39 18.66 -11.13 4.82
CA SER A 39 17.49 -12.03 4.73
C SER A 39 16.16 -11.35 5.01
N TYR A 40 16.12 -10.31 5.85
CA TYR A 40 14.88 -9.58 6.13
C TYR A 40 14.67 -8.35 5.22
N LEU A 41 15.66 -8.01 4.39
CA LEU A 41 15.56 -6.97 3.36
C LEU A 41 15.18 -7.53 1.99
N LYS A 42 14.73 -8.77 1.91
CA LYS A 42 14.17 -9.38 0.70
C LYS A 42 12.66 -9.34 0.71
N ASN A 43 12.09 -9.09 -0.46
CA ASN A 43 10.64 -9.25 -0.65
C ASN A 43 10.30 -10.74 -0.88
N PRO A 44 9.00 -11.12 -0.96
CA PRO A 44 8.60 -12.51 -1.21
C PRO A 44 9.11 -13.09 -2.53
N ALA A 45 9.37 -12.25 -3.55
CA ALA A 45 9.94 -12.66 -4.83
C ALA A 45 11.48 -12.77 -4.81
N GLY A 46 12.13 -12.50 -3.67
CA GLY A 46 13.59 -12.59 -3.52
C GLY A 46 14.36 -11.30 -3.88
N LEU A 47 13.68 -10.24 -4.29
CA LEU A 47 14.30 -8.95 -4.59
C LEU A 47 14.83 -8.29 -3.31
N VAL A 48 16.09 -7.84 -3.33
CA VAL A 48 16.74 -7.18 -2.20
C VAL A 48 16.47 -5.68 -2.27
N TYR A 49 16.04 -5.09 -1.14
CA TYR A 49 15.69 -3.67 -1.06
C TYR A 49 16.84 -2.71 -1.37
N THR A 50 18.07 -3.11 -1.05
CA THR A 50 19.28 -2.30 -1.30
C THR A 50 19.74 -2.36 -2.75
N ASP A 51 19.29 -3.35 -3.51
CA ASP A 51 19.71 -3.59 -4.89
C ASP A 51 18.72 -2.97 -5.90
N VAL A 52 17.74 -2.23 -5.40
CA VAL A 52 16.78 -1.49 -6.23
C VAL A 52 17.48 -0.35 -6.96
N GLY A 53 17.50 -0.43 -8.29
CA GLY A 53 18.14 0.54 -9.18
C GLY A 53 17.19 1.19 -10.17
N GLY A 54 17.75 1.89 -11.16
CA GLY A 54 17.00 2.59 -12.20
C GLY A 54 16.04 1.70 -12.98
N ASP A 55 16.46 0.48 -13.32
CA ASP A 55 15.65 -0.49 -14.08
C ASP A 55 14.38 -0.90 -13.35
N TYR A 56 14.46 -1.05 -12.03
CA TYR A 56 13.28 -1.30 -11.20
C TYR A 56 12.27 -0.16 -11.32
N HIS A 57 12.72 1.09 -11.15
CA HIS A 57 11.83 2.24 -11.22
C HIS A 57 11.27 2.45 -12.63
N ALA A 58 12.07 2.21 -13.67
CA ALA A 58 11.65 2.26 -15.06
C ALA A 58 10.56 1.21 -15.35
N SER A 59 10.76 -0.03 -14.90
CA SER A 59 9.77 -1.10 -15.02
C SER A 59 8.45 -0.78 -14.33
N VAL A 60 8.49 -0.13 -13.15
CA VAL A 60 7.27 0.30 -12.46
C VAL A 60 6.53 1.38 -13.24
N ARG A 61 7.26 2.39 -13.76
CA ARG A 61 6.66 3.48 -14.57
C ARG A 61 5.98 2.95 -15.82
N GLU A 62 6.63 2.01 -16.50
CA GLU A 62 6.12 1.35 -17.69
C GLU A 62 4.84 0.56 -17.39
N ARG A 63 4.86 -0.32 -16.39
CA ARG A 63 3.70 -1.15 -16.01
C ARG A 63 2.50 -0.32 -15.56
N MET A 64 2.74 0.79 -14.90
CA MET A 64 1.69 1.72 -14.47
C MET A 64 1.22 2.66 -15.58
N GLY A 65 1.88 2.70 -16.73
CA GLY A 65 1.52 3.61 -17.84
C GLY A 65 1.75 5.09 -17.51
N PHE A 66 2.65 5.39 -16.56
CA PHE A 66 2.84 6.78 -16.11
C PHE A 66 3.31 7.72 -17.22
N GLN A 67 4.07 7.23 -18.19
CA GLN A 67 4.54 8.04 -19.31
C GLN A 67 3.38 8.51 -20.20
N GLU A 68 2.38 7.67 -20.42
CA GLU A 68 1.20 7.97 -21.25
C GLU A 68 0.37 9.10 -20.62
N HIS A 69 0.34 9.17 -19.30
CA HIS A 69 -0.36 10.21 -18.55
C HIS A 69 0.52 11.43 -18.18
N GLY A 70 1.80 11.43 -18.58
CA GLY A 70 2.76 12.46 -18.22
C GLY A 70 2.94 12.57 -16.69
N ILE A 71 3.00 11.43 -16.01
CA ILE A 71 3.19 11.33 -14.57
C ILE A 71 4.67 11.09 -14.27
N GLU A 72 5.25 12.00 -13.51
CA GLU A 72 6.64 11.93 -13.07
C GLU A 72 6.70 11.82 -11.55
N LEU A 73 6.97 10.62 -11.06
CA LEU A 73 7.20 10.38 -9.63
C LEU A 73 8.69 10.16 -9.39
N SER A 74 9.17 10.70 -8.27
CA SER A 74 10.54 10.43 -7.82
C SER A 74 10.75 8.95 -7.51
N ASP A 75 11.96 8.44 -7.72
CA ASP A 75 12.31 7.04 -7.42
C ASP A 75 12.05 6.68 -5.96
N ALA A 76 12.32 7.61 -5.05
CA ALA A 76 12.03 7.44 -3.63
C ALA A 76 10.52 7.28 -3.36
N ALA A 77 9.67 8.04 -4.06
CA ALA A 77 8.21 7.91 -3.92
C ALA A 77 7.71 6.59 -4.50
N ILE A 78 8.23 6.16 -5.64
CA ILE A 78 7.88 4.86 -6.26
C ILE A 78 8.22 3.73 -5.29
N LEU A 79 9.44 3.71 -4.75
CA LEU A 79 9.88 2.69 -3.80
C LEU A 79 9.04 2.72 -2.51
N GLN A 80 8.71 3.91 -2.01
CA GLN A 80 7.83 4.07 -0.85
C GLN A 80 6.42 3.53 -1.12
N CYS A 81 5.84 3.77 -2.30
CA CYS A 81 4.53 3.23 -2.69
C CYS A 81 4.50 1.70 -2.71
N LEU A 82 5.60 1.07 -3.12
CA LEU A 82 5.76 -0.38 -3.21
C LEU A 82 6.23 -1.03 -1.90
N THR A 83 6.47 -0.26 -0.84
CA THR A 83 6.92 -0.77 0.46
C THR A 83 5.77 -0.74 1.47
N HIS A 84 5.33 -1.92 1.91
CA HIS A 84 4.32 -2.04 2.96
C HIS A 84 4.96 -1.98 4.35
N LYS A 85 4.22 -1.48 5.35
CA LYS A 85 4.71 -1.34 6.73
C LYS A 85 5.17 -2.65 7.40
N SER A 86 4.73 -3.81 6.92
CA SER A 86 5.19 -5.10 7.43
C SER A 86 6.63 -5.43 7.02
N PHE A 87 7.13 -4.77 5.97
CA PHE A 87 8.49 -4.97 5.49
C PHE A 87 9.50 -4.40 6.48
N ALA A 88 10.57 -5.15 6.74
CA ALA A 88 11.68 -4.75 7.60
C ALA A 88 11.23 -4.11 8.94
N HIS A 89 10.10 -4.58 9.49
CA HIS A 89 9.49 -4.06 10.72
C HIS A 89 9.22 -2.54 10.70
N GLY A 90 8.90 -1.97 9.53
CA GLY A 90 8.63 -0.56 9.36
C GLY A 90 9.87 0.36 9.48
N SER A 91 11.07 -0.19 9.38
CA SER A 91 12.33 0.59 9.44
C SER A 91 12.69 1.31 8.14
N ARG A 92 11.96 1.05 7.08
CA ARG A 92 12.10 1.70 5.77
C ARG A 92 10.91 2.62 5.50
N PRO A 93 11.04 3.65 4.68
CA PRO A 93 9.89 4.44 4.23
C PRO A 93 8.82 3.52 3.65
N TYR A 94 7.60 3.62 4.16
CA TYR A 94 6.47 2.76 3.75
C TYR A 94 5.24 3.58 3.39
N ASN A 95 4.27 2.91 2.80
CA ASN A 95 3.20 3.51 2.04
C ASN A 95 1.94 3.92 2.84
N GLU A 96 1.86 3.71 4.14
CA GLU A 96 0.62 3.87 4.92
C GLU A 96 -0.02 5.27 4.80
N LYS A 97 0.79 6.34 4.87
CA LYS A 97 0.29 7.71 4.75
C LYS A 97 -0.21 8.03 3.34
N LEU A 98 0.54 7.59 2.32
CA LEU A 98 0.15 7.75 0.92
C LEU A 98 -1.12 6.95 0.60
N ASN A 99 -1.22 5.71 1.10
CA ASN A 99 -2.40 4.88 0.98
C ASN A 99 -3.64 5.54 1.62
N LEU A 100 -3.50 6.13 2.80
CA LEU A 100 -4.61 6.82 3.45
C LEU A 100 -5.14 7.95 2.56
N LEU A 101 -4.26 8.82 2.09
CA LEU A 101 -4.63 9.95 1.23
C LEU A 101 -5.26 9.47 -0.09
N GLY A 102 -4.58 8.59 -0.79
CA GLY A 102 -5.03 8.11 -2.10
C GLY A 102 -6.33 7.33 -2.04
N SER A 103 -6.56 6.54 -0.98
CA SER A 103 -7.81 5.81 -0.81
C SER A 103 -9.02 6.74 -0.65
N GLN A 104 -8.87 7.85 0.08
CA GLN A 104 -9.95 8.84 0.22
C GLN A 104 -10.18 9.58 -1.09
N TYR A 105 -9.11 9.94 -1.80
CA TYR A 105 -9.23 10.61 -3.08
C TYR A 105 -9.86 9.71 -4.15
N LEU A 106 -9.48 8.44 -4.22
CA LEU A 106 -10.12 7.46 -5.10
C LEU A 106 -11.61 7.32 -4.82
N LYS A 107 -12.01 7.25 -3.55
CA LYS A 107 -13.43 7.19 -3.16
C LYS A 107 -14.21 8.41 -3.64
N LEU A 108 -13.64 9.60 -3.50
CA LEU A 108 -14.25 10.83 -3.97
C LEU A 108 -14.44 10.80 -5.50
N GLN A 109 -13.38 10.47 -6.25
CA GLN A 109 -13.43 10.43 -7.71
C GLN A 109 -14.39 9.32 -8.22
N ALA A 110 -14.40 8.15 -7.61
CA ALA A 110 -15.32 7.08 -7.94
C ALA A 110 -16.78 7.45 -7.65
N ALA A 111 -17.03 8.18 -6.56
CA ALA A 111 -18.38 8.69 -6.27
C ALA A 111 -18.82 9.72 -7.31
N MET A 112 -17.97 10.69 -7.65
CA MET A 112 -18.26 11.69 -8.70
C MET A 112 -18.52 11.02 -10.06
N HIS A 113 -17.70 10.03 -10.42
CA HIS A 113 -17.89 9.25 -11.64
C HIS A 113 -19.22 8.48 -11.65
N SER A 114 -19.63 7.92 -10.50
CA SER A 114 -20.90 7.17 -10.37
C SER A 114 -22.13 8.08 -10.51
N VAL A 115 -22.04 9.32 -10.04
CA VAL A 115 -23.13 10.32 -10.22
C VAL A 115 -23.26 10.71 -11.68
N GLY A 116 -22.13 10.83 -12.39
CA GLY A 116 -22.10 11.18 -13.81
C GLY A 116 -22.63 12.58 -14.13
N PRO A 117 -22.67 12.94 -15.42
CA PRO A 117 -23.13 14.26 -15.85
C PRO A 117 -24.64 14.47 -15.64
N GLU A 118 -25.41 13.40 -15.50
CA GLU A 118 -26.86 13.45 -15.28
C GLU A 118 -27.27 13.71 -13.83
N ASN A 119 -26.29 13.89 -12.92
CA ASN A 119 -26.49 14.06 -11.47
C ASN A 119 -27.40 12.97 -10.86
N SER A 120 -27.24 11.73 -11.32
CA SER A 120 -28.04 10.59 -10.85
C SER A 120 -27.43 10.03 -9.53
N PHE A 121 -27.92 10.50 -8.39
CA PHE A 121 -27.52 10.00 -7.08
C PHE A 121 -27.90 8.54 -6.83
N GLY A 122 -28.86 8.00 -7.59
CA GLY A 122 -29.27 6.59 -7.50
C GLY A 122 -28.14 5.58 -7.80
N ASN A 123 -27.10 6.00 -8.51
CA ASN A 123 -25.95 5.18 -8.81
C ASN A 123 -24.98 5.04 -7.62
N LEU A 124 -25.07 5.92 -6.62
CA LEU A 124 -24.26 5.81 -5.39
C LEU A 124 -24.73 4.63 -4.53
N GLY A 125 -23.77 3.88 -4.00
CA GLY A 125 -24.07 2.74 -3.15
C GLY A 125 -24.49 1.47 -3.92
N THR A 126 -24.54 1.50 -5.25
CA THR A 126 -24.75 0.30 -6.08
C THR A 126 -23.60 -0.68 -5.93
N PRO A 127 -23.78 -1.97 -6.27
CA PRO A 127 -22.70 -2.95 -6.28
C PRO A 127 -21.49 -2.50 -7.11
N VAL A 128 -21.72 -1.81 -8.24
CA VAL A 128 -20.65 -1.27 -9.09
C VAL A 128 -19.87 -0.18 -8.34
N SER A 129 -20.55 0.84 -7.81
CA SER A 129 -19.86 1.93 -7.11
C SER A 129 -19.09 1.46 -5.88
N LYS A 130 -19.60 0.46 -5.14
CA LYS A 130 -18.89 -0.20 -4.03
C LYS A 130 -17.69 -1.01 -4.52
N GLY A 131 -17.85 -1.69 -5.65
CA GLY A 131 -16.80 -2.50 -6.27
C GLY A 131 -15.58 -1.68 -6.70
N LEU A 132 -15.80 -0.48 -7.27
CA LEU A 132 -14.74 0.43 -7.71
C LEU A 132 -13.72 0.77 -6.59
N VAL A 133 -14.20 0.89 -5.36
CA VAL A 133 -13.38 1.27 -4.21
C VAL A 133 -13.01 0.09 -3.31
N SER A 134 -13.32 -1.13 -3.74
CA SER A 134 -13.04 -2.33 -2.95
C SER A 134 -11.54 -2.66 -2.97
N TYR A 135 -11.02 -3.15 -1.84
CA TYR A 135 -9.63 -3.56 -1.77
C TYR A 135 -9.33 -4.77 -2.67
N GLN A 136 -10.31 -5.63 -2.94
CA GLN A 136 -10.15 -6.77 -3.84
C GLN A 136 -9.95 -6.30 -5.29
N THR A 137 -10.73 -5.31 -5.74
CA THR A 137 -10.61 -4.75 -7.10
C THR A 137 -9.28 -4.03 -7.28
N ALA A 138 -8.90 -3.21 -6.29
CA ALA A 138 -7.60 -2.53 -6.29
C ALA A 138 -6.41 -3.51 -6.29
N ALA A 139 -6.52 -4.61 -5.53
CA ALA A 139 -5.48 -5.65 -5.52
C ALA A 139 -5.36 -6.36 -6.85
N GLU A 140 -6.49 -6.67 -7.49
CA GLU A 140 -6.51 -7.34 -8.79
C GLU A 140 -5.91 -6.46 -9.90
N TYR A 141 -6.18 -5.16 -9.86
CA TYR A 141 -5.52 -4.20 -10.74
C TYR A 141 -3.98 -4.25 -10.59
N VAL A 142 -3.46 -4.23 -9.37
CA VAL A 142 -2.02 -4.30 -9.10
C VAL A 142 -1.41 -5.62 -9.61
N ILE A 143 -2.14 -6.73 -9.44
CA ILE A 143 -1.73 -8.04 -9.94
C ILE A 143 -1.77 -8.06 -11.48
N ALA A 144 -2.82 -7.53 -12.10
CA ALA A 144 -2.97 -7.45 -13.56
C ALA A 144 -1.86 -6.61 -14.22
N LYS A 145 -1.40 -5.55 -13.54
CA LYS A 145 -0.22 -4.75 -13.93
C LYS A 145 1.11 -5.45 -13.62
N ASN A 146 1.07 -6.68 -13.11
CA ASN A 146 2.26 -7.48 -12.74
C ASN A 146 3.22 -6.77 -11.77
N LEU A 147 2.68 -5.96 -10.84
CA LEU A 147 3.48 -5.25 -9.85
C LEU A 147 3.78 -6.09 -8.60
N GLU A 148 3.05 -7.16 -8.37
CA GLU A 148 3.19 -8.02 -7.19
C GLU A 148 4.64 -8.43 -6.89
N PRO A 149 5.46 -8.89 -7.87
CA PRO A 149 6.83 -9.30 -7.60
C PRO A 149 7.74 -8.15 -7.14
N LEU A 150 7.31 -6.90 -7.38
CA LEU A 150 8.06 -5.69 -7.05
C LEU A 150 7.71 -5.14 -5.67
N VAL A 151 6.66 -5.65 -5.01
CA VAL A 151 6.18 -5.14 -3.73
C VAL A 151 7.02 -5.68 -2.56
N PHE A 152 7.47 -4.78 -1.71
CA PHE A 152 8.19 -5.11 -0.48
C PHE A 152 7.21 -5.27 0.69
N TRP A 153 7.01 -6.51 1.13
CA TRP A 153 6.15 -6.84 2.26
C TRP A 153 6.59 -8.15 2.92
N LYS A 154 6.10 -8.43 4.12
CA LYS A 154 6.41 -9.65 4.84
C LYS A 154 5.22 -10.60 4.80
N VAL A 155 5.43 -11.80 4.29
CA VAL A 155 4.47 -12.91 4.39
C VAL A 155 4.41 -13.38 5.84
N SER A 156 3.21 -13.58 6.36
CA SER A 156 3.01 -13.95 7.77
C SER A 156 3.51 -15.36 8.08
N ASP A 157 3.31 -16.28 7.15
CA ASP A 157 3.73 -17.68 7.27
C ASP A 157 4.29 -18.17 5.93
N PRO A 158 5.63 -18.13 5.78
CA PRO A 158 6.28 -18.57 4.53
C PRO A 158 6.22 -20.08 4.29
N LEU A 159 5.87 -20.89 5.30
CA LEU A 159 5.79 -22.35 5.21
C LEU A 159 4.37 -22.85 4.87
N ASN A 160 3.40 -21.96 4.81
CA ASN A 160 2.02 -22.33 4.49
C ASN A 160 1.80 -22.23 2.97
N ASP A 161 1.65 -23.36 2.30
CA ASP A 161 1.38 -23.46 0.86
C ASP A 161 -0.04 -23.00 0.47
N GLY A 162 -0.86 -22.59 1.45
CA GLY A 162 -2.19 -22.04 1.22
C GLY A 162 -2.19 -20.59 0.74
N PRO A 163 -3.37 -20.06 0.36
CA PRO A 163 -3.48 -18.68 -0.10
C PRO A 163 -2.96 -17.70 0.96
N VAL A 164 -2.01 -16.86 0.58
CA VAL A 164 -1.32 -15.93 1.50
C VAL A 164 -2.31 -14.94 2.08
N LYS A 165 -2.59 -15.12 3.38
CA LYS A 165 -3.53 -14.25 4.11
C LYS A 165 -3.06 -12.79 4.08
N GLY A 166 -3.98 -11.92 3.73
CA GLY A 166 -3.70 -10.46 3.72
C GLY A 166 -3.04 -9.93 2.44
N LYS A 167 -2.66 -10.78 1.48
CA LYS A 167 -2.06 -10.37 0.20
C LYS A 167 -2.87 -9.27 -0.50
N SER A 168 -4.17 -9.49 -0.68
CA SER A 168 -5.04 -8.52 -1.35
C SER A 168 -5.08 -7.17 -0.63
N LYS A 169 -5.04 -7.15 0.71
CA LYS A 169 -4.96 -5.89 1.47
C LYS A 169 -3.63 -5.18 1.22
N VAL A 170 -2.51 -5.90 1.18
CA VAL A 170 -1.20 -5.32 0.87
C VAL A 170 -1.19 -4.76 -0.55
N MET A 171 -1.66 -5.52 -1.54
CA MET A 171 -1.68 -5.08 -2.94
C MET A 171 -2.56 -3.84 -3.13
N SER A 172 -3.72 -3.78 -2.48
CA SER A 172 -4.59 -2.59 -2.57
C SER A 172 -3.92 -1.32 -2.03
N THR A 173 -3.06 -1.43 -1.01
CA THR A 173 -2.33 -0.27 -0.49
C THR A 173 -1.37 0.31 -1.52
N VAL A 174 -0.85 -0.49 -2.44
CA VAL A 174 0.06 -0.06 -3.51
C VAL A 174 -0.63 0.89 -4.47
N LEU A 175 -1.79 0.51 -5.03
CA LEU A 175 -2.56 1.39 -5.93
C LEU A 175 -2.93 2.70 -5.26
N ASN A 176 -3.53 2.61 -4.07
CA ASN A 176 -3.90 3.81 -3.32
C ASN A 176 -2.70 4.71 -3.06
N SER A 177 -1.53 4.12 -2.77
CA SER A 177 -0.31 4.90 -2.52
C SER A 177 0.21 5.61 -3.75
N PHE A 178 0.11 5.01 -4.93
CA PHE A 178 0.42 5.70 -6.18
C PHE A 178 -0.50 6.89 -6.41
N ILE A 179 -1.81 6.72 -6.21
CA ILE A 179 -2.77 7.83 -6.29
C ILE A 179 -2.39 8.95 -5.31
N GLY A 180 -2.06 8.59 -4.06
CA GLY A 180 -1.64 9.56 -3.05
C GLY A 180 -0.32 10.26 -3.40
N ALA A 181 0.64 9.55 -3.98
CA ALA A 181 1.91 10.13 -4.42
C ALA A 181 1.73 11.08 -5.60
N ILE A 182 0.90 10.72 -6.60
CA ILE A 182 0.57 11.59 -7.73
C ILE A 182 -0.11 12.87 -7.22
N LEU A 183 -1.08 12.73 -6.32
CA LEU A 183 -1.80 13.87 -5.74
C LEU A 183 -0.84 14.84 -5.01
N LEU A 184 0.13 14.31 -4.25
CA LEU A 184 1.08 15.13 -3.51
C LEU A 184 2.17 15.76 -4.39
N GLN A 185 2.68 15.06 -5.40
CA GLN A 185 3.81 15.52 -6.20
C GLN A 185 3.38 16.30 -7.45
N GLN A 186 2.20 15.98 -8.00
CA GLN A 186 1.76 16.57 -9.28
C GLN A 186 0.39 17.26 -9.19
N GLY A 187 -0.25 17.18 -8.04
CA GLY A 187 -1.50 17.86 -7.77
C GLY A 187 -2.75 17.13 -8.25
N GLU A 188 -3.87 17.75 -7.96
CA GLU A 188 -5.21 17.17 -8.14
C GLU A 188 -5.53 16.86 -9.60
N LYS A 189 -5.18 17.77 -10.51
CA LYS A 189 -5.49 17.63 -11.94
C LYS A 189 -4.90 16.32 -12.52
N LYS A 190 -3.62 16.06 -12.25
CA LYS A 190 -2.95 14.84 -12.72
C LYS A 190 -3.50 13.58 -12.06
N ALA A 191 -3.77 13.63 -10.74
CA ALA A 191 -4.35 12.51 -10.02
C ALA A 191 -5.77 12.17 -10.52
N SER A 192 -6.61 13.18 -10.75
CA SER A 192 -7.94 13.00 -11.31
C SER A 192 -7.90 12.44 -12.74
N GLN A 193 -7.02 12.99 -13.58
CA GLN A 193 -6.82 12.52 -14.95
C GLN A 193 -6.42 11.03 -14.96
N PHE A 194 -5.44 10.62 -14.17
CA PHE A 194 -5.02 9.23 -14.06
C PHE A 194 -6.18 8.31 -13.62
N ILE A 195 -6.96 8.73 -12.61
CA ILE A 195 -8.09 7.93 -12.14
C ILE A 195 -9.16 7.78 -13.24
N VAL A 196 -9.51 8.85 -13.92
CA VAL A 196 -10.60 8.81 -14.93
C VAL A 196 -10.13 8.09 -16.19
N GLU A 197 -8.94 8.36 -16.70
CA GLU A 197 -8.47 7.86 -17.99
C GLU A 197 -7.91 6.44 -17.93
N ASP A 198 -7.33 6.00 -16.79
CA ASP A 198 -6.80 4.64 -16.66
C ASP A 198 -7.69 3.76 -15.76
N LEU A 199 -8.02 4.21 -14.54
CA LEU A 199 -8.68 3.36 -13.55
C LEU A 199 -10.20 3.21 -13.77
N LEU A 200 -10.88 4.24 -14.27
CA LEU A 200 -12.33 4.23 -14.49
C LEU A 200 -12.74 4.14 -15.98
N ASN A 201 -11.76 4.07 -16.87
CA ASN A 201 -12.01 4.01 -18.30
C ASN A 201 -12.59 2.64 -18.73
N PRO A 202 -13.77 2.61 -19.34
CA PRO A 202 -14.37 1.35 -19.83
C PRO A 202 -13.58 0.71 -20.98
N SER A 203 -12.80 1.48 -21.73
CA SER A 203 -11.99 0.96 -22.83
C SER A 203 -10.73 0.22 -22.34
N ASN A 204 -10.26 0.49 -21.12
CA ASN A 204 -9.15 -0.20 -20.52
C ASN A 204 -9.62 -1.51 -19.88
N THR A 205 -9.26 -2.66 -20.46
CA THR A 205 -9.66 -3.98 -19.97
C THR A 205 -9.19 -4.31 -18.56
N GLN A 206 -8.14 -3.64 -18.09
CA GLN A 206 -7.57 -3.78 -16.75
C GLN A 206 -8.08 -2.71 -15.77
N SER A 207 -8.98 -1.82 -16.18
CA SER A 207 -9.54 -0.79 -15.31
C SER A 207 -10.29 -1.37 -14.11
N LEU A 208 -10.39 -0.59 -13.03
CA LEU A 208 -11.19 -0.97 -11.85
C LEU A 208 -12.66 -1.20 -12.23
N LEU A 209 -13.18 -0.44 -13.21
CA LEU A 209 -14.53 -0.59 -13.71
C LEU A 209 -14.73 -1.98 -14.34
N ASN A 210 -13.89 -2.37 -15.28
CA ASN A 210 -13.99 -3.66 -15.94
C ASN A 210 -13.70 -4.85 -15.01
N ILE A 211 -12.76 -4.70 -14.08
CA ILE A 211 -12.54 -5.70 -13.03
C ILE A 211 -13.79 -5.88 -12.18
N THR A 212 -14.43 -4.77 -11.78
CA THR A 212 -15.65 -4.80 -10.97
C THR A 212 -16.79 -5.47 -11.71
N LEU A 213 -17.02 -5.12 -12.97
CA LEU A 213 -18.10 -5.70 -13.80
C LEU A 213 -17.90 -7.21 -13.95
N ARG A 214 -16.71 -7.68 -14.31
CA ARG A 214 -16.39 -9.11 -14.38
C ARG A 214 -16.70 -9.87 -13.10
N LYS A 215 -16.34 -9.30 -11.94
CA LYS A 215 -16.63 -9.92 -10.64
C LYS A 215 -18.12 -10.03 -10.35
N LEU A 216 -18.88 -8.99 -10.68
CA LEU A 216 -20.32 -8.99 -10.48
C LEU A 216 -21.02 -10.01 -11.39
N ASP A 217 -20.56 -10.19 -12.61
CA ASP A 217 -21.10 -11.20 -13.52
C ASP A 217 -20.78 -12.63 -13.05
N GLN A 218 -19.56 -12.89 -12.61
CA GLN A 218 -19.19 -14.16 -12.01
C GLN A 218 -20.03 -14.50 -10.75
N GLN A 219 -20.34 -13.50 -9.92
CA GLN A 219 -21.21 -13.69 -8.76
C GLN A 219 -22.65 -14.05 -9.15
N LYS A 220 -23.19 -13.46 -10.23
CA LYS A 220 -24.52 -13.80 -10.74
C LYS A 220 -24.58 -15.26 -11.26
N GLU A 221 -23.56 -15.68 -12.01
CA GLU A 221 -23.47 -17.04 -12.54
C GLU A 221 -23.42 -18.09 -11.43
N THR A 222 -22.66 -17.84 -10.35
CA THR A 222 -22.59 -18.76 -9.21
C THR A 222 -23.91 -18.86 -8.43
N VAL A 223 -24.71 -17.80 -8.40
CA VAL A 223 -26.03 -17.81 -7.74
C VAL A 223 -27.08 -18.56 -8.57
N HIS A 224 -26.96 -18.57 -9.89
CA HIS A 224 -27.93 -19.29 -10.78
C HIS A 224 -27.60 -20.77 -10.94
N SER A 225 -26.40 -21.22 -10.54
CA SER A 225 -25.94 -22.62 -10.61
C SER A 225 -26.14 -23.43 -9.32
N ASN A 226 -26.62 -22.82 -8.26
CA ASN A 226 -27.01 -23.42 -6.99
C ASN A 226 -28.55 -23.40 -6.81
#